data_00ff5783d4c94ffc4457693bd5c144e4
#
_entry.id   00ff5783d4c94ffc4457693bd5c144e4
#
_cell.length_a   1.000
_cell.length_b   1.000
_cell.length_c   1.000
_cell.angle_alpha   90.00
_cell.angle_beta   90.00
_cell.angle_gamma   90.00
#
_symmetry.space_group_name_H-M   'P 1'
#
loop_
_entity.id
_entity.type
_entity.pdbx_description
1 polymer ?
#
loop_
_entity_poly.entity_id
_entity_poly.type
_entity_poly.pdbx_seq_one_letter_code
_entity_poly.pdbx_strand_id
1 'polypeptide(L)'
;QRMESWLHKQVAKDVANSQHSRKTTLELGAGTLNQLKYEPAFHPYDIVEPFTDLYKNSPLLERVRNIYSDCSAVPSGSRYDRITSVATLEHVCNLPEVVARSGLLLAENGVFRASIPSEGTLFWALGWKMTTGLEFRLKHGLDYGLLMKHEHVNTAREIEEVLEYFFEEVRCKVFGLTKSISLYRYYECRNPVVARCSEFSNEKNP
;
A
#
# COMPACT_ATOMS: atom_id res chain seq x y z
N GLN A 1 -2.61 -1.03 17.73
CA GLN A 1 -1.20 -0.57 17.80
C GLN A 1 -0.16 -1.64 17.42
N ARG A 2 -0.15 -2.88 18.01
CA ARG A 2 0.86 -3.91 17.65
C ARG A 2 0.70 -4.47 16.22
N MET A 3 -0.53 -4.66 15.77
CA MET A 3 -0.83 -5.19 14.44
C MET A 3 -0.54 -4.17 13.34
N GLU A 4 -1.00 -2.94 13.50
CA GLU A 4 -0.70 -1.83 12.59
C GLU A 4 0.81 -1.58 12.47
N SER A 5 1.52 -1.56 13.60
CA SER A 5 2.98 -1.44 13.63
C SER A 5 3.70 -2.57 12.85
N TRP A 6 3.11 -3.76 12.78
CA TRP A 6 3.68 -4.86 12.00
C TRP A 6 3.65 -4.54 10.49
N LEU A 7 2.53 -4.00 9.97
CA LEU A 7 2.39 -3.60 8.56
C LEU A 7 3.50 -2.65 8.14
N HIS A 8 3.63 -1.54 8.87
CA HIS A 8 4.64 -0.52 8.61
C HIS A 8 6.08 -1.06 8.70
N LYS A 9 6.37 -1.91 9.71
CA LYS A 9 7.69 -2.52 9.89
C LYS A 9 8.06 -3.51 8.79
N GLN A 10 7.07 -4.26 8.23
CA GLN A 10 7.37 -5.14 7.10
C GLN A 10 7.76 -4.33 5.86
N VAL A 11 7.07 -3.23 5.60
CA VAL A 11 7.36 -2.34 4.47
C VAL A 11 8.72 -1.67 4.61
N ALA A 12 9.07 -1.19 5.81
CA ALA A 12 10.34 -0.50 6.10
C ALA A 12 11.53 -1.44 6.36
N LYS A 13 11.36 -2.76 6.35
CA LYS A 13 12.38 -3.73 6.84
C LYS A 13 13.77 -3.60 6.20
N ASP A 14 13.85 -3.09 4.97
CA ASP A 14 15.12 -2.93 4.23
C ASP A 14 15.85 -1.61 4.54
N VAL A 15 15.23 -0.74 5.30
CA VAL A 15 15.77 0.57 5.68
C VAL A 15 15.69 0.84 7.19
N ALA A 16 15.01 -0.01 7.95
CA ALA A 16 14.68 0.21 9.37
C ALA A 16 15.88 0.45 10.30
N ASN A 17 17.08 -0.02 9.93
CA ASN A 17 18.29 0.12 10.74
C ASN A 17 19.21 1.25 10.26
N SER A 18 18.76 2.09 9.34
CA SER A 18 19.54 3.17 8.75
C SER A 18 18.95 4.51 9.13
N GLN A 19 19.77 5.45 9.65
CA GLN A 19 19.35 6.85 9.79
C GLN A 19 19.30 7.59 8.46
N HIS A 20 20.12 7.17 7.51
CA HIS A 20 20.20 7.71 6.16
C HIS A 20 20.01 6.61 5.13
N SER A 21 19.22 6.86 4.11
CA SER A 21 19.12 5.99 2.93
C SER A 21 19.22 6.83 1.67
N ARG A 22 19.95 6.30 0.67
CA ARG A 22 19.97 6.90 -0.67
C ARG A 22 18.83 6.39 -1.55
N LYS A 23 18.09 5.39 -1.09
CA LYS A 23 16.97 4.81 -1.83
C LYS A 23 15.85 5.81 -1.98
N THR A 24 15.48 6.09 -3.22
CA THR A 24 14.29 6.88 -3.54
C THR A 24 13.03 6.06 -3.26
N THR A 25 12.07 6.63 -2.54
CA THR A 25 10.83 5.95 -2.17
C THR A 25 9.62 6.74 -2.66
N LEU A 26 8.63 6.03 -3.21
CA LEU A 26 7.28 6.53 -3.47
C LEU A 26 6.30 5.76 -2.59
N GLU A 27 5.54 6.44 -1.75
CA GLU A 27 4.45 5.84 -0.98
C GLU A 27 3.10 6.10 -1.66
N LEU A 28 2.33 5.04 -1.89
CA LEU A 28 0.97 5.11 -2.41
C LEU A 28 -0.02 5.11 -1.25
N GLY A 29 -0.87 6.15 -1.16
CA GLY A 29 -1.83 6.31 -0.10
C GLY A 29 -1.16 6.62 1.24
N ALA A 30 -0.42 7.71 1.31
CA ALA A 30 0.38 8.06 2.49
C ALA A 30 -0.46 8.47 3.72
N GLY A 31 -1.74 8.80 3.50
CA GLY A 31 -2.68 9.16 4.56
C GLY A 31 -2.10 10.22 5.51
N THR A 32 -2.01 9.89 6.78
CA THR A 32 -1.47 10.77 7.83
C THR A 32 0.04 10.71 7.98
N LEU A 33 0.77 10.18 6.99
CA LEU A 33 2.24 10.02 6.95
C LEU A 33 2.79 9.07 8.03
N ASN A 34 2.00 8.11 8.47
CA ASN A 34 2.39 7.19 9.55
C ASN A 34 3.57 6.30 9.18
N GLN A 35 3.76 5.95 7.90
CA GLN A 35 4.89 5.15 7.43
C GLN A 35 6.23 5.83 7.69
N LEU A 36 6.30 7.16 7.59
CA LEU A 36 7.53 7.93 7.83
C LEU A 36 8.12 7.75 9.24
N LYS A 37 7.34 7.31 10.22
CA LYS A 37 7.83 6.99 11.58
C LYS A 37 8.75 5.75 11.60
N TYR A 38 8.66 4.93 10.55
CA TYR A 38 9.43 3.67 10.40
C TYR A 38 10.53 3.79 9.35
N GLU A 39 10.56 4.89 8.62
CA GLU A 39 11.51 5.17 7.55
C GLU A 39 12.72 5.96 8.08
N PRO A 40 13.89 5.90 7.43
CA PRO A 40 15.05 6.72 7.76
C PRO A 40 14.71 8.21 7.82
N ALA A 41 15.34 8.95 8.75
CA ALA A 41 15.09 10.38 8.90
C ALA A 41 15.42 11.17 7.61
N PHE A 42 16.45 10.73 6.89
CA PHE A 42 16.94 11.41 5.69
C PHE A 42 17.01 10.45 4.50
N HIS A 43 16.06 10.58 3.57
CA HIS A 43 16.02 9.89 2.29
C HIS A 43 15.06 10.60 1.34
N PRO A 44 15.21 10.46 0.02
CA PRO A 44 14.26 11.02 -0.94
C PRO A 44 12.91 10.29 -0.85
N TYR A 45 11.88 10.98 -0.38
CA TYR A 45 10.54 10.39 -0.15
C TYR A 45 9.47 11.20 -0.83
N ASP A 46 8.78 10.59 -1.77
CA ASP A 46 7.63 11.14 -2.48
C ASP A 46 6.37 10.40 -2.06
N ILE A 47 5.22 11.06 -2.15
CA ILE A 47 3.93 10.47 -1.82
C ILE A 47 2.90 10.67 -2.93
N VAL A 48 1.99 9.71 -3.05
CA VAL A 48 0.72 9.83 -3.76
C VAL A 48 -0.38 9.83 -2.70
N GLU A 49 -1.04 10.98 -2.51
CA GLU A 49 -2.14 11.12 -1.55
C GLU A 49 -3.10 12.24 -2.01
N PRO A 50 -4.33 11.89 -2.44
CA PRO A 50 -5.31 12.88 -2.91
C PRO A 50 -5.88 13.76 -1.79
N PHE A 51 -5.94 13.26 -0.55
CA PHE A 51 -6.63 13.93 0.56
C PHE A 51 -5.68 14.79 1.38
N THR A 52 -5.46 16.02 0.95
CA THR A 52 -4.55 16.99 1.60
C THR A 52 -4.83 17.20 3.09
N ASP A 53 -6.09 17.10 3.50
CA ASP A 53 -6.51 17.30 4.89
C ASP A 53 -5.89 16.28 5.86
N LEU A 54 -5.49 15.10 5.37
CA LEU A 54 -4.88 14.06 6.19
C LEU A 54 -3.46 14.41 6.64
N TYR A 55 -2.70 15.14 5.83
CA TYR A 55 -1.28 15.37 6.08
C TYR A 55 -0.86 16.84 6.22
N LYS A 56 -1.69 17.81 5.80
CA LYS A 56 -1.31 19.25 5.77
C LYS A 56 -0.79 19.81 7.10
N ASN A 57 -1.25 19.28 8.22
CA ASN A 57 -0.83 19.70 9.55
C ASN A 57 0.19 18.74 10.21
N SER A 58 0.70 17.75 9.47
CA SER A 58 1.65 16.79 9.99
C SER A 58 3.07 17.38 10.07
N PRO A 59 3.76 17.29 11.20
CA PRO A 59 5.17 17.72 11.28
C PRO A 59 6.10 16.86 10.43
N LEU A 60 5.63 15.67 9.98
CA LEU A 60 6.39 14.79 9.09
C LEU A 60 6.37 15.24 7.63
N LEU A 61 5.53 16.25 7.29
CA LEU A 61 5.44 16.76 5.92
C LEU A 61 6.76 17.33 5.40
N GLU A 62 7.58 17.92 6.28
CA GLU A 62 8.91 18.43 5.94
C GLU A 62 9.87 17.37 5.38
N ARG A 63 9.58 16.08 5.63
CA ARG A 63 10.35 14.94 5.12
C ARG A 63 9.91 14.48 3.73
N VAL A 64 8.81 15.02 3.22
CA VAL A 64 8.25 14.68 1.91
C VAL A 64 8.82 15.62 0.86
N ARG A 65 9.41 15.07 -0.20
CA ARG A 65 10.02 15.84 -1.29
C ARG A 65 8.99 16.31 -2.31
N ASN A 66 8.15 15.39 -2.81
CA ASN A 66 7.09 15.65 -3.78
C ASN A 66 5.78 14.99 -3.35
N ILE A 67 4.67 15.65 -3.69
CA ILE A 67 3.31 15.20 -3.41
C ILE A 67 2.54 15.14 -4.72
N TYR A 68 1.92 14.01 -5.00
CA TYR A 68 1.10 13.78 -6.18
C TYR A 68 -0.33 13.44 -5.76
N SER A 69 -1.32 13.92 -6.51
CA SER A 69 -2.74 13.64 -6.26
C SER A 69 -3.12 12.20 -6.60
N ASP A 70 -2.44 11.62 -7.58
CA ASP A 70 -2.65 10.24 -8.03
C ASP A 70 -1.38 9.68 -8.69
N CYS A 71 -1.39 8.38 -8.98
CA CYS A 71 -0.23 7.71 -9.55
C CYS A 71 0.08 8.18 -10.99
N SER A 72 -0.91 8.67 -11.74
CA SER A 72 -0.72 9.18 -13.11
C SER A 72 0.01 10.53 -13.13
N ALA A 73 -0.13 11.32 -12.07
CA ALA A 73 0.56 12.60 -11.91
C ALA A 73 2.07 12.46 -11.66
N VAL A 74 2.56 11.26 -11.31
CA VAL A 74 3.99 10.99 -11.15
C VAL A 74 4.64 11.02 -12.55
N PRO A 75 5.69 11.85 -12.79
CA PRO A 75 6.34 11.93 -14.09
C PRO A 75 6.83 10.55 -14.58
N SER A 76 6.57 10.21 -15.83
CA SER A 76 6.91 8.90 -16.41
C SER A 76 8.43 8.60 -16.44
N GLY A 77 9.25 9.64 -16.38
CA GLY A 77 10.71 9.54 -16.28
C GLY A 77 11.22 9.29 -14.85
N SER A 78 10.37 9.39 -13.84
CA SER A 78 10.76 9.12 -12.45
C SER A 78 11.12 7.65 -12.25
N ARG A 79 12.12 7.40 -11.38
CA ARG A 79 12.51 6.03 -10.99
C ARG A 79 12.69 5.96 -9.49
N TYR A 80 12.11 4.91 -8.91
CA TYR A 80 12.11 4.67 -7.46
C TYR A 80 12.75 3.32 -7.14
N ASP A 81 13.67 3.32 -6.19
CA ASP A 81 14.24 2.07 -5.66
C ASP A 81 13.20 1.29 -4.85
N ARG A 82 12.22 2.01 -4.31
CA ARG A 82 11.14 1.46 -3.49
C ARG A 82 9.82 2.14 -3.84
N ILE A 83 8.79 1.34 -4.09
CA ILE A 83 7.41 1.81 -4.08
C ILE A 83 6.70 1.07 -2.96
N THR A 84 6.03 1.81 -2.08
CA THR A 84 5.43 1.25 -0.86
C THR A 84 3.95 1.59 -0.76
N SER A 85 3.18 0.72 -0.13
CA SER A 85 1.75 0.93 0.14
C SER A 85 1.36 0.23 1.44
N VAL A 86 0.65 0.91 2.32
CA VAL A 86 0.21 0.35 3.60
C VAL A 86 -1.28 0.62 3.78
N ALA A 87 -2.08 -0.45 3.80
CA ALA A 87 -3.53 -0.40 3.97
C ALA A 87 -4.21 0.59 3.00
N THR A 88 -3.89 0.48 1.71
CA THR A 88 -4.37 1.39 0.66
C THR A 88 -4.92 0.63 -0.54
N LEU A 89 -4.28 -0.47 -1.00
CA LEU A 89 -4.65 -1.14 -2.24
C LEU A 89 -6.07 -1.69 -2.22
N GLU A 90 -6.61 -1.99 -1.06
CA GLU A 90 -7.99 -2.41 -0.86
C GLU A 90 -9.02 -1.32 -1.23
N HIS A 91 -8.61 -0.05 -1.23
CA HIS A 91 -9.45 1.12 -1.54
C HIS A 91 -9.29 1.62 -2.99
N VAL A 92 -8.34 1.09 -3.75
CA VAL A 92 -8.01 1.59 -5.09
C VAL A 92 -8.96 1.03 -6.13
N CYS A 93 -9.84 1.87 -6.71
CA CYS A 93 -10.82 1.45 -7.72
C CYS A 93 -10.20 0.95 -9.04
N ASN A 94 -9.05 1.52 -9.44
CA ASN A 94 -8.31 1.17 -10.66
C ASN A 94 -7.00 0.44 -10.31
N LEU A 95 -7.08 -0.55 -9.43
CA LEU A 95 -5.92 -1.29 -8.90
C LEU A 95 -4.95 -1.78 -9.99
N PRO A 96 -5.39 -2.43 -11.09
CA PRO A 96 -4.48 -2.89 -12.13
C PRO A 96 -3.65 -1.77 -12.75
N GLU A 97 -4.25 -0.58 -12.99
CA GLU A 97 -3.54 0.57 -13.55
C GLU A 97 -2.48 1.11 -12.58
N VAL A 98 -2.83 1.24 -11.30
CA VAL A 98 -1.90 1.72 -10.27
C VAL A 98 -0.73 0.76 -10.10
N VAL A 99 -0.97 -0.56 -10.12
CA VAL A 99 0.08 -1.57 -10.01
C VAL A 99 0.95 -1.60 -11.26
N ALA A 100 0.37 -1.55 -12.46
CA ALA A 100 1.08 -1.48 -13.73
C ALA A 100 1.98 -0.23 -13.79
N ARG A 101 1.42 0.94 -13.44
CA ARG A 101 2.16 2.20 -13.38
C ARG A 101 3.32 2.13 -12.37
N SER A 102 3.07 1.54 -11.21
CA SER A 102 4.12 1.33 -10.20
C SER A 102 5.26 0.47 -10.76
N GLY A 103 4.94 -0.60 -11.51
CA GLY A 103 5.95 -1.41 -12.18
C GLY A 103 6.85 -0.60 -13.12
N LEU A 104 6.26 0.32 -13.90
CA LEU A 104 7.01 1.20 -14.82
C LEU A 104 7.85 2.27 -14.11
N LEU A 105 7.46 2.67 -12.90
CA LEU A 105 8.18 3.66 -12.09
C LEU A 105 9.29 3.05 -11.25
N LEU A 106 9.41 1.72 -11.14
CA LEU A 106 10.51 1.08 -10.44
C LEU A 106 11.84 1.29 -11.18
N ALA A 107 12.88 1.57 -10.41
CA ALA A 107 14.27 1.53 -10.90
C ALA A 107 14.69 0.08 -11.17
N GLU A 108 15.81 -0.11 -11.85
CA GLU A 108 16.43 -1.42 -11.97
C GLU A 108 16.70 -2.02 -10.57
N ASN A 109 16.29 -3.25 -10.35
CA ASN A 109 16.30 -3.91 -9.04
C ASN A 109 15.43 -3.26 -7.95
N GLY A 110 14.57 -2.33 -8.33
CA GLY A 110 13.60 -1.71 -7.44
C GLY A 110 12.59 -2.73 -6.88
N VAL A 111 11.92 -2.38 -5.79
CA VAL A 111 11.00 -3.29 -5.08
C VAL A 111 9.69 -2.59 -4.79
N PHE A 112 8.58 -3.24 -5.18
CA PHE A 112 7.24 -2.85 -4.75
C PHE A 112 6.89 -3.61 -3.46
N ARG A 113 6.43 -2.90 -2.43
CA ARG A 113 6.04 -3.47 -1.14
C ARG A 113 4.66 -3.00 -0.73
N ALA A 114 3.78 -3.95 -0.47
CA ALA A 114 2.44 -3.64 0.02
C ALA A 114 2.11 -4.43 1.29
N SER A 115 1.47 -3.77 2.22
CA SER A 115 0.85 -4.40 3.39
C SER A 115 -0.65 -4.11 3.37
N ILE A 116 -1.46 -5.16 3.44
CA ILE A 116 -2.92 -5.08 3.32
C ILE A 116 -3.62 -5.90 4.40
N PRO A 117 -4.89 -5.56 4.75
CA PRO A 117 -5.73 -6.45 5.52
C PRO A 117 -6.04 -7.73 4.73
N SER A 118 -6.27 -8.85 5.44
CA SER A 118 -6.62 -10.13 4.82
C SER A 118 -8.11 -10.22 4.52
N GLU A 119 -8.66 -9.22 3.85
CA GLU A 119 -10.08 -9.17 3.52
C GLU A 119 -10.55 -10.34 2.66
N GLY A 120 -11.82 -10.71 2.85
CA GLY A 120 -12.40 -11.88 2.22
C GLY A 120 -12.09 -13.19 2.95
N THR A 121 -11.29 -13.16 4.05
CA THR A 121 -11.06 -14.35 4.88
C THR A 121 -12.04 -14.42 6.06
N LEU A 122 -12.43 -15.64 6.45
CA LEU A 122 -13.33 -15.87 7.58
C LEU A 122 -12.76 -15.29 8.89
N PHE A 123 -11.43 -15.36 9.04
CA PHE A 123 -10.75 -14.90 10.26
C PHE A 123 -10.71 -13.37 10.37
N TRP A 124 -10.57 -12.68 9.24
CA TRP A 124 -10.73 -11.23 9.17
C TRP A 124 -12.17 -10.83 9.54
N ALA A 125 -13.17 -11.50 8.95
CA ALA A 125 -14.58 -11.22 9.23
C ALA A 125 -14.95 -11.44 10.71
N LEU A 126 -14.40 -12.45 11.38
CA LEU A 126 -14.59 -12.68 12.80
C LEU A 126 -13.83 -11.66 13.66
N GLY A 127 -12.60 -11.34 13.29
CA GLY A 127 -11.73 -10.42 14.04
C GLY A 127 -12.33 -9.03 14.19
N TRP A 128 -12.78 -8.41 13.08
CA TRP A 128 -13.35 -7.08 13.14
C TRP A 128 -14.77 -7.07 13.76
N LYS A 129 -15.59 -8.13 13.56
CA LYS A 129 -16.91 -8.24 14.20
C LYS A 129 -16.82 -8.24 15.72
N MET A 130 -15.82 -8.90 16.27
CA MET A 130 -15.62 -9.01 17.72
C MET A 130 -14.97 -7.77 18.35
N THR A 131 -14.28 -6.94 17.55
CA THR A 131 -13.55 -5.76 18.03
C THR A 131 -14.20 -4.46 17.57
N THR A 132 -13.78 -3.98 16.41
CA THR A 132 -14.19 -2.66 15.86
C THR A 132 -15.68 -2.61 15.52
N GLY A 133 -16.26 -3.71 15.02
CA GLY A 133 -17.66 -3.77 14.65
C GLY A 133 -18.61 -3.64 15.86
N LEU A 134 -18.26 -4.26 16.98
CA LEU A 134 -19.05 -4.14 18.22
C LEU A 134 -18.94 -2.73 18.81
N GLU A 135 -17.73 -2.16 18.85
CA GLU A 135 -17.50 -0.80 19.34
C GLU A 135 -18.21 0.25 18.47
N PHE A 136 -18.14 0.12 17.15
CA PHE A 136 -18.78 1.03 16.20
C PHE A 136 -20.32 0.96 16.31
N ARG A 137 -20.87 -0.25 16.41
CA ARG A 137 -22.32 -0.45 16.60
C ARG A 137 -22.83 0.15 17.90
N LEU A 138 -22.04 0.04 18.99
CA LEU A 138 -22.38 0.64 20.28
C LEU A 138 -22.28 2.17 20.26
N LYS A 139 -21.32 2.74 19.51
CA LYS A 139 -21.14 4.20 19.42
C LYS A 139 -22.06 4.89 18.42
N HIS A 140 -22.33 4.26 17.28
CA HIS A 140 -22.98 4.92 16.14
C HIS A 140 -24.30 4.29 15.71
N GLY A 141 -24.68 3.13 16.27
CA GLY A 141 -25.93 2.44 15.92
C GLY A 141 -25.97 1.89 14.49
N LEU A 142 -24.84 1.90 13.76
CA LEU A 142 -24.73 1.52 12.35
C LEU A 142 -24.00 0.17 12.21
N ASP A 143 -24.29 -0.52 11.12
CA ASP A 143 -23.56 -1.75 10.76
C ASP A 143 -22.23 -1.41 10.10
N TYR A 144 -21.14 -1.58 10.84
CA TYR A 144 -19.78 -1.36 10.35
C TYR A 144 -19.43 -2.24 9.15
N GLY A 145 -20.02 -3.43 9.03
CA GLY A 145 -19.81 -4.32 7.90
C GLY A 145 -20.33 -3.76 6.58
N LEU A 146 -21.42 -2.99 6.64
CA LEU A 146 -21.95 -2.32 5.45
C LEU A 146 -21.01 -1.20 4.99
N LEU A 147 -20.47 -0.41 5.93
CA LEU A 147 -19.49 0.65 5.63
C LEU A 147 -18.22 0.07 5.01
N MET A 148 -17.63 -0.95 5.64
CA MET A 148 -16.44 -1.64 5.14
C MET A 148 -16.61 -2.19 3.73
N LYS A 149 -17.79 -2.74 3.42
CA LYS A 149 -18.09 -3.29 2.10
C LYS A 149 -18.18 -2.22 1.00
N HIS A 150 -18.41 -0.97 1.36
CA HIS A 150 -18.40 0.17 0.44
C HIS A 150 -17.03 0.83 0.31
N GLU A 151 -16.21 0.77 1.35
CA GLU A 151 -14.89 1.39 1.37
C GLU A 151 -13.81 0.47 0.78
N HIS A 152 -13.96 -0.86 0.93
CA HIS A 152 -12.99 -1.84 0.43
C HIS A 152 -13.52 -2.48 -0.84
N VAL A 153 -12.95 -2.05 -1.96
CA VAL A 153 -13.37 -2.48 -3.30
C VAL A 153 -12.57 -3.69 -3.80
N ASN A 154 -11.40 -3.98 -3.20
CA ASN A 154 -10.55 -5.10 -3.57
C ASN A 154 -10.34 -6.05 -2.39
N THR A 155 -10.54 -7.34 -2.60
CA THR A 155 -10.17 -8.38 -1.64
C THR A 155 -8.67 -8.67 -1.66
N ALA A 156 -8.14 -9.27 -0.59
CA ALA A 156 -6.73 -9.66 -0.53
C ALA A 156 -6.34 -10.68 -1.63
N ARG A 157 -7.29 -11.44 -2.16
CA ARG A 157 -7.08 -12.37 -3.28
C ARG A 157 -6.97 -11.62 -4.60
N GLU A 158 -7.86 -10.69 -4.88
CA GLU A 158 -7.81 -9.87 -6.09
C GLU A 158 -6.53 -9.04 -6.16
N ILE A 159 -6.11 -8.46 -5.02
CA ILE A 159 -4.82 -7.74 -4.94
C ILE A 159 -3.67 -8.68 -5.27
N GLU A 160 -3.64 -9.89 -4.71
CA GLU A 160 -2.59 -10.87 -4.98
C GLU A 160 -2.55 -11.27 -6.46
N GLU A 161 -3.69 -11.56 -7.08
CA GLU A 161 -3.81 -11.91 -8.50
C GLU A 161 -3.31 -10.77 -9.41
N VAL A 162 -3.60 -9.51 -9.08
CA VAL A 162 -3.08 -8.35 -9.82
C VAL A 162 -1.57 -8.20 -9.66
N LEU A 163 -1.03 -8.40 -8.45
CA LEU A 163 0.42 -8.36 -8.22
C LEU A 163 1.15 -9.47 -9.00
N GLU A 164 0.63 -10.70 -8.99
CA GLU A 164 1.18 -11.85 -9.71
C GLU A 164 1.08 -11.68 -11.24
N TYR A 165 0.12 -10.90 -11.73
CA TYR A 165 0.03 -10.58 -13.15
C TYR A 165 1.13 -9.62 -13.61
N PHE A 166 1.47 -8.61 -12.81
CA PHE A 166 2.42 -7.56 -13.20
C PHE A 166 3.86 -7.79 -12.75
N PHE A 167 4.12 -8.73 -11.83
CA PHE A 167 5.46 -9.02 -11.33
C PHE A 167 5.81 -10.50 -11.47
N GLU A 168 7.08 -10.78 -11.83
CA GLU A 168 7.57 -12.16 -11.93
C GLU A 168 7.80 -12.80 -10.56
N GLU A 169 8.20 -12.00 -9.57
CA GLU A 169 8.45 -12.47 -8.21
C GLU A 169 7.50 -11.77 -7.22
N VAL A 170 6.59 -12.54 -6.65
CA VAL A 170 5.68 -12.09 -5.58
C VAL A 170 5.87 -12.97 -4.35
N ARG A 171 6.40 -12.38 -3.29
CA ARG A 171 6.61 -13.06 -1.99
C ARG A 171 5.59 -12.53 -0.99
N CYS A 172 4.83 -13.45 -0.38
CA CYS A 172 3.84 -13.12 0.64
C CYS A 172 4.30 -13.56 2.03
N LYS A 173 4.10 -12.67 3.03
CA LYS A 173 4.16 -13.00 4.46
C LYS A 173 2.83 -12.67 5.10
N VAL A 174 2.42 -13.48 6.07
CA VAL A 174 1.15 -13.28 6.76
C VAL A 174 1.37 -12.94 8.23
N PHE A 175 0.48 -12.13 8.77
CA PHE A 175 0.29 -11.97 10.20
C PHE A 175 -0.83 -12.92 10.62
N GLY A 176 -0.46 -14.14 10.94
CA GLY A 176 -1.34 -15.27 11.19
C GLY A 176 -0.65 -16.59 10.92
N LEU A 177 -1.43 -17.66 10.71
CA LEU A 177 -0.90 -19.02 10.47
C LEU A 177 -0.77 -19.32 8.97
N THR A 178 -1.77 -18.97 8.18
CA THR A 178 -1.82 -19.18 6.72
C THR A 178 -2.48 -17.99 6.04
N LYS A 179 -2.45 -17.90 4.71
CA LYS A 179 -3.18 -16.86 3.95
C LYS A 179 -4.68 -16.83 4.31
N SER A 180 -5.31 -17.99 4.50
CA SER A 180 -6.72 -18.10 4.87
C SER A 180 -7.00 -17.81 6.34
N ILE A 181 -5.98 -17.96 7.21
CA ILE A 181 -6.05 -17.72 8.65
C ILE A 181 -5.03 -16.63 9.00
N SER A 182 -5.26 -15.43 8.50
CA SER A 182 -4.43 -14.26 8.77
C SER A 182 -5.28 -13.02 8.92
N LEU A 183 -4.76 -12.03 9.64
CA LEU A 183 -5.38 -10.71 9.76
C LEU A 183 -4.79 -9.72 8.75
N TYR A 184 -3.50 -9.89 8.42
CA TYR A 184 -2.80 -9.03 7.47
C TYR A 184 -1.88 -9.84 6.58
N ARG A 185 -1.63 -9.32 5.38
CA ARG A 185 -0.65 -9.84 4.43
C ARG A 185 0.33 -8.75 4.06
N TYR A 186 1.58 -9.14 3.86
CA TYR A 186 2.63 -8.30 3.32
C TYR A 186 3.15 -8.94 2.04
N TYR A 187 3.28 -8.15 0.99
CA TYR A 187 3.82 -8.56 -0.30
C TYR A 187 5.13 -7.81 -0.59
N GLU A 188 6.08 -8.53 -1.17
CA GLU A 188 7.29 -8.00 -1.77
C GLU A 188 7.35 -8.48 -3.20
N CYS A 189 7.27 -7.54 -4.15
CA CYS A 189 7.21 -7.82 -5.57
C CYS A 189 8.45 -7.26 -6.26
N ARG A 190 9.04 -8.05 -7.19
CA ARG A 190 10.23 -7.72 -7.96
C ARG A 190 10.04 -8.08 -9.42
N ASN A 191 10.93 -7.56 -10.26
CA ASN A 191 10.97 -7.87 -11.68
C ASN A 191 9.61 -7.59 -12.35
N PRO A 192 9.21 -6.31 -12.50
CA PRO A 192 7.97 -5.98 -13.18
C PRO A 192 8.00 -6.47 -14.62
N VAL A 193 6.91 -7.11 -15.07
CA VAL A 193 6.73 -7.53 -16.46
C VAL A 193 6.41 -6.30 -17.31
N VAL A 194 7.45 -5.58 -17.74
CA VAL A 194 7.34 -4.27 -18.40
C VAL A 194 6.39 -4.28 -19.59
N ALA A 195 6.34 -5.36 -20.38
CA ALA A 195 5.41 -5.47 -21.50
C ALA A 195 3.94 -5.36 -21.05
N ARG A 196 3.55 -6.12 -20.03
CA ARG A 196 2.19 -6.06 -19.46
C ARG A 196 1.90 -4.71 -18.82
N CYS A 197 2.86 -4.15 -18.08
CA CYS A 197 2.71 -2.84 -17.47
C CYS A 197 2.49 -1.73 -18.52
N SER A 198 3.24 -1.76 -19.63
CA SER A 198 3.16 -0.76 -20.69
C SER A 198 1.86 -0.88 -21.48
N GLU A 199 1.45 -2.10 -21.83
CA GLU A 199 0.19 -2.37 -22.52
C GLU A 199 -0.99 -1.80 -21.73
N PHE A 200 -1.06 -2.10 -20.44
CA PHE A 200 -2.15 -1.66 -19.56
C PHE A 200 -2.18 -0.13 -19.35
N SER A 201 -1.00 0.52 -19.37
CA SER A 201 -0.90 1.99 -19.26
C SER A 201 -1.22 2.71 -20.57
N ASN A 202 -1.01 2.07 -21.74
CA ASN A 202 -1.23 2.67 -23.07
C ASN A 202 -2.69 2.55 -23.55
N GLU A 203 -3.45 1.60 -23.04
CA GLU A 203 -4.87 1.42 -23.43
C GLU A 203 -5.78 2.61 -23.05
N LYS A 204 -5.32 3.54 -22.22
CA LYS A 204 -6.08 4.71 -21.75
C LYS A 204 -5.63 6.06 -22.31
N ASN A 205 -4.69 6.08 -23.27
CA ASN A 205 -4.35 7.29 -24.02
C ASN A 205 -4.90 7.18 -25.44
N PRO A 206 -6.18 7.52 -25.71
CA PRO A 206 -6.69 7.72 -27.07
C PRO A 206 -6.16 9.02 -27.68
#